data_bdd4489eb5409506c426d7ea724d9cd4
#
_entry.id   bdd4489eb5409506c426d7ea724d9cd4
#
_cell.length_a   1.000
_cell.length_b   1.000
_cell.length_c   1.000
_cell.angle_alpha   90.00
_cell.angle_beta   90.00
_cell.angle_gamma   90.00
#
_symmetry.space_group_name_H-M   'P 1'
#
loop_
_entity.id
_entity.type
_entity.pdbx_description
1 polymer ?
#
loop_
_entity_poly.entity_id
_entity_poly.type
_entity_poly.pdbx_seq_one_letter_code
_entity_poly.pdbx_strand_id
1 'polypeptide(L)'
;MGTATFRATLTNGQYKKGNFTDKDGSVYEGIHVFTTLNRRNQRIIPLVSTENEVELSSMNPNSNIAQPSDVIAKINGNVFVSNSCPVGFNYEGAGGNFYAGKWVYQAAPDLGSDNKSAYKNPKFSPSFCVKSNGDAIIRWFSSKEKLQIAMDACDCIIAGAHALVFDGKCVLDEEVYDAETDSLLIYSLDGDGYQAATRWDTSVTASGSTKVSQRTCLGHKSGSNGIYMMVCTGAAITLRTAARLMECLGCDYAVNLDGNGSVQMRIKNGYGASGKVTSGVGRTIFAGVAAYLV
;
A
#
# COMPACT_ATOMS: atom_id res chain seq x y z
N MET A 1 -17.25 -22.60 3.68
CA MET A 1 -16.60 -21.36 4.13
C MET A 1 -17.62 -20.22 4.08
N GLY A 2 -17.62 -19.34 5.09
CA GLY A 2 -18.51 -18.20 5.14
C GLY A 2 -18.11 -17.11 4.16
N THR A 3 -18.94 -16.07 4.04
CA THR A 3 -18.61 -14.87 3.26
C THR A 3 -17.92 -13.86 4.18
N ALA A 4 -16.79 -13.33 3.77
CA ALA A 4 -16.12 -12.25 4.50
C ALA A 4 -16.99 -10.98 4.49
N THR A 5 -17.07 -10.27 5.61
CA THR A 5 -17.88 -9.06 5.72
C THR A 5 -17.19 -7.96 6.49
N PHE A 6 -17.31 -6.72 6.04
CA PHE A 6 -16.89 -5.53 6.76
C PHE A 6 -18.12 -4.77 7.28
N ARG A 7 -18.19 -4.61 8.59
CA ARG A 7 -19.34 -3.99 9.26
C ARG A 7 -19.11 -2.50 9.52
N ALA A 8 -19.17 -1.73 8.47
CA ALA A 8 -19.37 -0.28 8.50
C ALA A 8 -19.91 0.18 7.14
N THR A 9 -20.79 1.16 7.12
CA THR A 9 -21.20 1.79 5.86
C THR A 9 -20.09 2.76 5.44
N LEU A 10 -19.38 2.41 4.36
CA LEU A 10 -18.37 3.29 3.79
C LEU A 10 -19.05 4.43 3.03
N THR A 11 -18.56 5.63 3.24
CA THR A 11 -18.97 6.84 2.53
C THR A 11 -17.74 7.43 1.88
N ASN A 12 -17.79 7.65 0.58
CA ASN A 12 -16.67 8.25 -0.14
C ASN A 12 -16.28 9.60 0.47
N GLY A 13 -14.98 9.84 0.60
CA GLY A 13 -14.43 11.04 1.17
C GLY A 13 -14.52 11.11 2.70
N GLN A 14 -14.77 9.99 3.38
CA GLN A 14 -14.87 9.97 4.83
C GLN A 14 -14.14 8.80 5.48
N TYR A 15 -13.74 9.03 6.70
CA TYR A 15 -13.23 8.01 7.61
C TYR A 15 -14.38 7.22 8.25
N LYS A 16 -14.16 5.93 8.40
CA LYS A 16 -15.00 5.00 9.17
C LYS A 16 -14.14 4.04 9.97
N LYS A 17 -14.64 3.67 11.15
CA LYS A 17 -14.11 2.55 11.93
C LYS A 17 -15.12 1.42 11.88
N GLY A 18 -14.64 0.18 11.71
CA GLY A 18 -15.51 -0.98 11.63
C GLY A 18 -14.83 -2.25 12.12
N ASN A 19 -15.58 -3.34 12.05
CA ASN A 19 -15.10 -4.68 12.36
C ASN A 19 -15.15 -5.51 11.08
N PHE A 20 -14.16 -6.39 10.91
CA PHE A 20 -14.07 -7.33 9.82
C PHE A 20 -14.33 -8.75 10.33
N THR A 21 -15.22 -9.49 9.67
CA THR A 21 -15.41 -10.92 9.89
C THR A 21 -14.84 -11.65 8.69
N ASP A 22 -13.83 -12.50 8.89
CA ASP A 22 -13.19 -13.27 7.84
C ASP A 22 -14.04 -14.48 7.42
N LYS A 23 -13.66 -15.15 6.33
CA LYS A 23 -14.32 -16.33 5.76
C LYS A 23 -14.40 -17.51 6.74
N ASP A 24 -13.51 -17.58 7.73
CA ASP A 24 -13.50 -18.60 8.80
C ASP A 24 -14.35 -18.24 10.03
N GLY A 25 -14.98 -17.07 10.02
CA GLY A 25 -15.79 -16.54 11.11
C GLY A 25 -15.03 -15.74 12.16
N SER A 26 -13.70 -15.64 12.05
CA SER A 26 -12.89 -14.82 12.95
C SER A 26 -13.26 -13.35 12.83
N VAL A 27 -13.41 -12.65 13.97
CA VAL A 27 -13.78 -11.24 14.01
C VAL A 27 -12.58 -10.40 14.42
N TYR A 28 -12.29 -9.37 13.63
CA TYR A 28 -11.21 -8.42 13.86
C TYR A 28 -11.76 -7.02 14.05
N GLU A 29 -11.41 -6.42 15.18
CA GLU A 29 -11.83 -5.07 15.54
C GLU A 29 -10.73 -4.04 15.25
N GLY A 30 -11.10 -2.75 15.29
CA GLY A 30 -10.13 -1.67 15.13
C GLY A 30 -9.61 -1.54 13.69
N ILE A 31 -10.46 -1.83 12.72
CA ILE A 31 -10.21 -1.54 11.32
C ILE A 31 -10.64 -0.11 11.02
N HIS A 32 -9.70 0.69 10.55
CA HIS A 32 -9.90 2.09 10.20
C HIS A 32 -9.77 2.24 8.69
N VAL A 33 -10.77 2.79 8.04
CA VAL A 33 -10.79 2.99 6.59
C VAL A 33 -11.11 4.44 6.28
N PHE A 34 -10.31 5.06 5.44
CA PHE A 34 -10.64 6.30 4.76
C PHE A 34 -10.78 6.01 3.27
N THR A 35 -11.89 6.43 2.68
CA THR A 35 -12.14 6.31 1.24
C THR A 35 -12.08 7.68 0.62
N THR A 36 -11.26 7.87 -0.40
CA THR A 36 -11.24 9.15 -1.12
C THR A 36 -12.55 9.38 -1.85
N LEU A 37 -12.88 10.65 -2.08
CA LEU A 37 -13.89 11.02 -3.07
C LEU A 37 -13.42 10.67 -4.48
N ASN A 38 -14.34 10.79 -5.41
CA ASN A 38 -14.04 10.80 -6.82
C ASN A 38 -12.82 11.70 -7.13
N ARG A 39 -11.91 11.22 -7.97
CA ARG A 39 -10.67 11.86 -8.44
C ARG A 39 -10.78 13.31 -8.91
N ARG A 40 -11.98 13.79 -9.24
CA ARG A 40 -12.19 15.19 -9.64
C ARG A 40 -11.92 16.16 -8.49
N ASN A 41 -12.13 15.69 -7.27
CA ASN A 41 -12.07 16.53 -6.07
C ASN A 41 -10.99 16.11 -5.08
N GLN A 42 -10.47 14.89 -5.20
CA GLN A 42 -9.42 14.36 -4.31
C GLN A 42 -8.44 13.48 -5.08
N ARG A 43 -7.18 13.59 -4.74
CA ARG A 43 -6.10 12.75 -5.24
C ARG A 43 -5.27 12.20 -4.09
N ILE A 44 -4.43 11.22 -4.39
CA ILE A 44 -3.43 10.73 -3.45
C ILE A 44 -2.03 11.05 -3.98
N ILE A 45 -1.08 11.13 -3.04
CA ILE A 45 0.32 11.40 -3.32
C ILE A 45 1.20 10.66 -2.30
N PRO A 46 2.35 10.09 -2.69
CA PRO A 46 3.34 9.63 -1.72
C PRO A 46 3.95 10.84 -1.01
N LEU A 47 4.27 10.64 0.26
CA LEU A 47 5.03 11.58 1.07
C LEU A 47 6.37 10.92 1.40
N VAL A 48 7.49 11.55 1.09
CA VAL A 48 8.80 10.98 1.32
C VAL A 48 9.71 11.97 2.04
N SER A 49 10.32 11.51 3.13
CA SER A 49 11.45 12.20 3.76
C SER A 49 12.75 11.61 3.25
N THR A 50 13.66 12.44 2.79
CA THR A 50 14.92 12.03 2.17
C THR A 50 16.10 12.03 3.13
N GLU A 51 15.98 12.72 4.26
CA GLU A 51 17.09 12.94 5.18
C GLU A 51 16.95 12.14 6.48
N ASN A 52 15.78 12.21 7.10
CA ASN A 52 15.55 11.62 8.41
C ASN A 52 14.13 11.01 8.50
N GLU A 53 13.95 10.08 9.43
CA GLU A 53 12.62 9.68 9.85
C GLU A 53 11.90 10.87 10.52
N VAL A 54 10.66 11.10 10.12
CA VAL A 54 9.82 12.16 10.67
C VAL A 54 8.46 11.62 11.09
N GLU A 55 7.77 12.35 11.96
CA GLU A 55 6.38 12.03 12.26
C GLU A 55 5.49 12.19 11.03
N LEU A 56 4.50 11.30 10.85
CA LEU A 56 3.52 11.41 9.77
C LEU A 56 2.80 12.78 9.75
N SER A 57 2.61 13.40 10.91
CA SER A 57 2.02 14.74 11.03
C SER A 57 2.83 15.81 10.30
N SER A 58 4.15 15.69 10.34
CA SER A 58 5.09 16.66 9.75
C SER A 58 5.34 16.42 8.27
N MET A 59 4.99 15.25 7.73
CA MET A 59 5.13 14.98 6.31
C MET A 59 4.10 15.78 5.51
N ASN A 60 4.56 16.52 4.53
CA ASN A 60 3.71 17.31 3.66
C ASN A 60 4.01 17.00 2.20
N PRO A 61 3.01 17.15 1.30
CA PRO A 61 3.24 17.03 -0.13
C PRO A 61 4.18 18.13 -0.64
N ASN A 62 4.75 17.91 -1.82
CA ASN A 62 5.46 18.96 -2.55
C ASN A 62 4.50 20.13 -2.80
N SER A 63 4.91 21.34 -2.45
CA SER A 63 4.09 22.56 -2.57
C SER A 63 3.71 22.90 -4.02
N ASN A 64 4.42 22.36 -4.99
CA ASN A 64 4.06 22.50 -6.42
C ASN A 64 2.84 21.64 -6.79
N ILE A 65 2.46 20.68 -5.96
CA ILE A 65 1.35 19.74 -6.23
C ILE A 65 0.17 20.02 -5.32
N ALA A 66 0.40 20.19 -4.02
CA ALA A 66 -0.64 20.43 -3.04
C ALA A 66 -0.12 21.25 -1.85
N GLN A 67 -0.97 22.08 -1.27
CA GLN A 67 -0.63 22.75 -0.02
C GLN A 67 -0.91 21.85 1.18
N PRO A 68 -0.18 22.00 2.30
CA PRO A 68 -0.47 21.24 3.52
C PRO A 68 -1.92 21.37 4.01
N SER A 69 -2.54 22.53 3.75
CA SER A 69 -3.95 22.81 4.08
C SER A 69 -4.94 21.93 3.29
N ASP A 70 -4.56 21.45 2.12
CA ASP A 70 -5.42 20.66 1.23
C ASP A 70 -5.42 19.18 1.60
N VAL A 71 -4.46 18.76 2.41
CA VAL A 71 -4.37 17.38 2.88
C VAL A 71 -5.51 17.04 3.83
N ILE A 72 -6.25 15.99 3.52
CA ILE A 72 -7.45 15.56 4.25
C ILE A 72 -7.26 14.25 5.01
N ALA A 73 -6.38 13.37 4.54
CA ALA A 73 -6.01 12.14 5.22
C ALA A 73 -4.55 11.79 4.97
N LYS A 74 -3.91 11.14 5.93
CA LYS A 74 -2.56 10.58 5.80
C LYS A 74 -2.52 9.20 6.42
N ILE A 75 -1.77 8.27 5.80
CA ILE A 75 -1.34 7.00 6.39
C ILE A 75 0.17 6.85 6.24
N ASN A 76 0.79 5.97 7.03
CA ASN A 76 2.19 5.62 6.81
C ASN A 76 2.36 4.95 5.44
N GLY A 77 3.52 5.10 4.85
CA GLY A 77 3.89 4.54 3.55
C GLY A 77 4.59 3.19 3.66
N ASN A 78 5.45 2.91 2.68
CA ASN A 78 6.14 1.63 2.57
C ASN A 78 7.20 1.43 3.65
N VAL A 79 7.67 0.18 3.72
CA VAL A 79 8.80 -0.26 4.55
C VAL A 79 10.06 0.56 4.23
N PHE A 80 10.85 0.80 5.23
CA PHE A 80 12.13 1.48 5.11
C PHE A 80 13.23 0.69 5.85
N VAL A 81 14.46 0.91 5.43
CA VAL A 81 15.63 0.36 6.13
C VAL A 81 16.10 1.39 7.14
N SER A 82 16.38 0.98 8.38
CA SER A 82 16.88 1.87 9.43
C SER A 82 18.01 2.76 8.92
N ASN A 83 17.91 4.06 9.16
CA ASN A 83 18.83 5.09 8.69
C ASN A 83 18.92 5.23 7.16
N SER A 84 17.86 4.86 6.45
CA SER A 84 17.82 4.88 4.98
C SER A 84 16.45 5.31 4.48
N CYS A 85 16.39 5.64 3.18
CA CYS A 85 15.16 5.97 2.48
C CYS A 85 14.17 4.79 2.38
N PRO A 86 12.90 5.03 2.02
CA PRO A 86 11.91 4.00 1.75
C PRO A 86 12.39 3.00 0.70
N VAL A 87 11.92 1.77 0.79
CA VAL A 87 12.14 0.75 -0.24
C VAL A 87 11.19 1.00 -1.40
N GLY A 88 11.65 0.77 -2.63
CA GLY A 88 10.84 0.86 -3.84
C GLY A 88 10.76 2.27 -4.45
N PHE A 89 9.81 2.46 -5.34
CA PHE A 89 9.66 3.67 -6.14
C PHE A 89 8.48 4.52 -5.66
N ASN A 90 8.75 5.80 -5.43
CA ASN A 90 7.72 6.78 -5.16
C ASN A 90 7.84 7.94 -6.15
N TYR A 91 6.74 8.30 -6.79
CA TYR A 91 6.67 9.40 -7.74
C TYR A 91 5.46 10.27 -7.42
N GLU A 92 5.69 11.55 -7.26
CA GLU A 92 4.66 12.53 -6.85
C GLU A 92 3.82 13.04 -8.01
N GLY A 93 4.15 12.68 -9.25
CA GLY A 93 3.47 13.16 -10.44
C GLY A 93 4.20 14.29 -11.17
N ALA A 94 3.57 14.84 -12.21
CA ALA A 94 4.13 15.90 -13.02
C ALA A 94 4.40 17.16 -12.18
N GLY A 95 5.63 17.65 -12.20
CA GLY A 95 6.10 18.76 -11.37
C GLY A 95 6.49 18.38 -9.94
N GLY A 96 6.34 17.13 -9.56
CA GLY A 96 6.77 16.58 -8.27
C GLY A 96 8.10 15.82 -8.35
N ASN A 97 8.48 15.26 -7.20
CA ASN A 97 9.74 14.55 -7.07
C ASN A 97 9.59 13.07 -7.41
N PHE A 98 10.69 12.48 -7.84
CA PHE A 98 10.86 11.04 -7.94
C PHE A 98 11.86 10.58 -6.88
N TYR A 99 11.47 9.58 -6.11
CA TYR A 99 12.29 8.99 -5.07
C TYR A 99 12.54 7.52 -5.40
N ALA A 100 13.79 7.19 -5.68
CA ALA A 100 14.23 5.81 -5.76
C ALA A 100 14.88 5.43 -4.43
N GLY A 101 14.38 4.42 -3.77
CA GLY A 101 15.03 3.85 -2.61
C GLY A 101 16.46 3.39 -2.96
N LYS A 102 17.39 3.46 -2.00
CA LYS A 102 18.82 3.13 -2.21
C LYS A 102 19.08 1.82 -2.95
N TRP A 103 18.13 0.90 -2.88
CA TRP A 103 18.25 -0.46 -3.41
C TRP A 103 17.65 -0.64 -4.80
N VAL A 104 17.06 0.39 -5.35
CA VAL A 104 16.27 0.34 -6.59
C VAL A 104 17.14 0.24 -7.83
N TYR A 105 18.33 0.82 -7.81
CA TYR A 105 19.23 0.85 -8.95
C TYR A 105 20.53 0.06 -8.78
N GLN A 106 20.73 -0.59 -7.68
CA GLN A 106 21.82 -1.55 -7.62
C GLN A 106 21.46 -2.70 -8.55
N ALA A 107 22.30 -2.95 -9.56
CA ALA A 107 22.30 -4.19 -10.29
C ALA A 107 22.11 -5.29 -9.26
N ALA A 108 21.14 -6.19 -9.47
CA ALA A 108 20.82 -7.22 -8.50
C ALA A 108 22.14 -7.71 -7.90
N PRO A 109 22.44 -7.40 -6.63
CA PRO A 109 23.61 -8.00 -6.06
C PRO A 109 23.37 -9.48 -6.21
N ASP A 110 24.37 -10.21 -6.66
CA ASP A 110 24.33 -11.65 -6.57
C ASP A 110 23.64 -11.96 -5.26
N LEU A 111 22.57 -12.72 -5.32
CA LEU A 111 21.77 -13.08 -4.17
C LEU A 111 22.66 -13.91 -3.25
N GLY A 112 23.65 -13.24 -2.66
CA GLY A 112 24.52 -13.77 -1.65
C GLY A 112 23.65 -14.28 -0.52
N SER A 113 24.13 -15.26 0.19
CA SER A 113 23.49 -16.08 1.23
C SER A 113 22.60 -15.37 2.26
N ASP A 114 22.51 -14.04 2.22
CA ASP A 114 21.65 -13.21 3.06
C ASP A 114 20.32 -12.92 2.39
N ASN A 115 19.54 -13.97 2.15
CA ASN A 115 18.15 -13.90 1.68
C ASN A 115 17.19 -13.01 2.52
N LYS A 116 17.67 -12.33 3.54
CA LYS A 116 16.96 -11.30 4.30
C LYS A 116 16.73 -10.00 3.51
N SER A 117 17.25 -9.92 2.31
CA SER A 117 17.24 -8.73 1.48
C SER A 117 16.21 -8.74 0.34
N ALA A 118 15.15 -9.53 0.44
CA ALA A 118 14.03 -9.47 -0.50
C ALA A 118 13.45 -8.05 -0.60
N TYR A 119 13.48 -7.28 0.48
CA TYR A 119 13.18 -5.85 0.47
C TYR A 119 14.12 -5.01 -0.38
N LYS A 120 15.25 -5.58 -0.79
CA LYS A 120 16.30 -4.88 -1.53
C LYS A 120 16.20 -5.06 -3.05
N ASN A 121 15.32 -5.94 -3.52
CA ASN A 121 15.19 -6.19 -4.95
C ASN A 121 13.94 -5.49 -5.50
N PRO A 122 14.09 -4.41 -6.29
CA PRO A 122 12.97 -3.64 -6.82
C PRO A 122 12.06 -4.44 -7.75
N LYS A 123 12.54 -5.55 -8.30
CA LYS A 123 11.72 -6.44 -9.13
C LYS A 123 10.52 -7.01 -8.38
N PHE A 124 10.57 -7.04 -7.06
CA PHE A 124 9.60 -7.71 -6.22
C PHE A 124 8.73 -6.78 -5.39
N SER A 125 9.06 -5.49 -5.35
CA SER A 125 8.26 -4.50 -4.64
C SER A 125 7.10 -4.07 -5.53
N PRO A 126 5.84 -4.44 -5.22
CA PRO A 126 4.70 -3.98 -5.98
C PRO A 126 4.60 -2.47 -5.87
N SER A 127 4.31 -1.81 -6.97
CA SER A 127 4.07 -0.38 -7.02
C SER A 127 2.60 -0.11 -7.29
N PHE A 128 1.96 0.68 -6.43
CA PHE A 128 0.60 1.13 -6.63
C PHE A 128 0.61 2.37 -7.52
N CYS A 129 0.21 2.20 -8.77
CA CYS A 129 0.27 3.22 -9.81
C CYS A 129 -1.10 3.83 -10.03
N VAL A 130 -1.25 5.11 -9.75
CA VAL A 130 -2.48 5.87 -9.97
C VAL A 130 -2.40 6.53 -11.34
N LYS A 131 -3.28 6.13 -12.24
CA LYS A 131 -3.35 6.66 -13.60
C LYS A 131 -4.02 8.03 -13.63
N SER A 132 -3.76 8.80 -14.67
CA SER A 132 -4.39 10.11 -14.90
C SER A 132 -5.92 10.05 -15.04
N ASN A 133 -6.46 8.88 -15.42
CA ASN A 133 -7.90 8.64 -15.42
C ASN A 133 -8.49 8.35 -14.02
N GLY A 134 -7.67 8.28 -12.94
CA GLY A 134 -8.05 8.04 -11.56
C GLY A 134 -8.17 6.56 -11.18
N ASP A 135 -8.03 5.63 -12.13
CA ASP A 135 -7.87 4.22 -11.82
C ASP A 135 -6.48 3.98 -11.22
N ALA A 136 -6.35 2.95 -10.42
CA ALA A 136 -5.07 2.49 -9.92
C ALA A 136 -4.88 1.01 -10.20
N ILE A 137 -3.63 0.65 -10.45
CA ILE A 137 -3.19 -0.71 -10.74
C ILE A 137 -1.91 -1.02 -9.96
N ILE A 138 -1.57 -2.29 -9.86
CA ILE A 138 -0.28 -2.72 -9.34
C ILE A 138 0.64 -3.04 -10.51
N ARG A 139 1.89 -2.57 -10.42
CA ARG A 139 2.98 -2.89 -11.35
C ARG A 139 4.26 -3.26 -10.63
N TRP A 140 5.08 -4.06 -11.33
CA TRP A 140 6.46 -4.37 -10.96
C TRP A 140 7.37 -3.87 -12.07
N PHE A 141 8.44 -3.17 -11.71
CA PHE A 141 9.35 -2.58 -12.68
C PHE A 141 10.63 -3.38 -12.78
N SER A 142 10.85 -4.02 -13.93
CA SER A 142 12.06 -4.80 -14.22
C SER A 142 13.16 -3.98 -14.89
N SER A 143 12.84 -2.75 -15.34
CA SER A 143 13.80 -1.85 -15.98
C SER A 143 13.44 -0.39 -15.75
N LYS A 144 14.41 0.51 -16.01
CA LYS A 144 14.22 1.96 -15.96
C LYS A 144 13.22 2.44 -17.03
N GLU A 145 13.25 1.83 -18.20
CA GLU A 145 12.38 2.17 -19.32
C GLU A 145 10.91 1.91 -18.96
N LYS A 146 10.63 0.75 -18.37
CA LYS A 146 9.27 0.40 -17.92
C LYS A 146 8.78 1.34 -16.81
N LEU A 147 9.67 1.72 -15.89
CA LEU A 147 9.35 2.71 -14.87
C LEU A 147 9.06 4.09 -15.50
N GLN A 148 9.86 4.53 -16.48
CA GLN A 148 9.63 5.81 -17.16
C GLN A 148 8.29 5.83 -17.87
N ILE A 149 7.95 4.77 -18.61
CA ILE A 149 6.62 4.62 -19.25
C ILE A 149 5.49 4.74 -18.20
N ALA A 150 5.67 4.14 -17.04
CA ALA A 150 4.67 4.26 -15.97
C ALA A 150 4.60 5.67 -15.38
N MET A 151 5.72 6.36 -15.20
CA MET A 151 5.74 7.75 -14.72
C MET A 151 5.04 8.69 -15.71
N ASP A 152 5.20 8.47 -17.02
CA ASP A 152 4.55 9.26 -18.06
C ASP A 152 3.02 9.04 -18.12
N ALA A 153 2.56 7.86 -17.67
CA ALA A 153 1.15 7.44 -17.71
C ALA A 153 0.40 7.59 -16.39
N CYS A 154 1.08 7.91 -15.30
CA CYS A 154 0.52 7.91 -13.95
C CYS A 154 0.61 9.29 -13.30
N ASP A 155 -0.43 9.65 -12.55
CA ASP A 155 -0.42 10.83 -11.70
C ASP A 155 0.51 10.67 -10.50
N CYS A 156 0.63 9.45 -9.96
CA CYS A 156 1.63 9.13 -8.95
C CYS A 156 1.91 7.62 -8.89
N ILE A 157 3.05 7.28 -8.27
CA ILE A 157 3.45 5.89 -7.98
C ILE A 157 3.81 5.80 -6.50
N ILE A 158 3.24 4.82 -5.80
CA ILE A 158 3.45 4.58 -4.38
C ILE A 158 4.04 3.18 -4.21
N ALA A 159 5.21 3.10 -3.62
CA ALA A 159 5.83 1.82 -3.32
C ALA A 159 5.00 1.02 -2.32
N GLY A 160 4.75 -0.25 -2.60
CA GLY A 160 4.14 -1.22 -1.70
C GLY A 160 5.14 -2.27 -1.21
N ALA A 161 4.80 -2.94 -0.13
CA ALA A 161 5.60 -4.05 0.41
C ALA A 161 5.14 -5.39 -0.15
N HIS A 162 3.83 -5.62 -0.26
CA HIS A 162 3.23 -6.83 -0.78
C HIS A 162 1.99 -6.50 -1.60
N ALA A 163 1.76 -7.23 -2.68
CA ALA A 163 0.45 -7.26 -3.30
C ALA A 163 -0.52 -8.05 -2.42
N LEU A 164 -1.73 -7.55 -2.24
CA LEU A 164 -2.78 -8.18 -1.44
C LEU A 164 -3.95 -8.64 -2.31
N VAL A 165 -4.38 -7.77 -3.22
CA VAL A 165 -5.44 -8.05 -4.19
C VAL A 165 -4.90 -7.66 -5.57
N PHE A 166 -5.12 -8.54 -6.53
CA PHE A 166 -4.77 -8.33 -7.93
C PHE A 166 -5.90 -8.83 -8.81
N ASP A 167 -6.40 -7.97 -9.69
CA ASP A 167 -7.53 -8.24 -10.55
C ASP A 167 -8.77 -8.79 -9.80
N GLY A 168 -9.06 -8.16 -8.65
CA GLY A 168 -10.21 -8.50 -7.81
C GLY A 168 -10.06 -9.78 -6.97
N LYS A 169 -8.88 -10.42 -6.97
CA LYS A 169 -8.64 -11.68 -6.26
C LYS A 169 -7.61 -11.49 -5.15
N CYS A 170 -7.87 -12.09 -3.99
CA CYS A 170 -6.88 -12.21 -2.93
C CYS A 170 -5.68 -13.04 -3.42
N VAL A 171 -4.52 -12.41 -3.54
CA VAL A 171 -3.30 -13.08 -4.05
C VAL A 171 -2.70 -14.10 -3.10
N LEU A 172 -3.20 -14.15 -1.87
CA LEU A 172 -2.75 -15.09 -0.83
C LEU A 172 -3.76 -16.24 -0.58
N ASP A 173 -4.83 -16.32 -1.35
CA ASP A 173 -5.74 -17.47 -1.34
C ASP A 173 -5.15 -18.61 -2.18
N GLU A 174 -5.49 -19.87 -1.81
CA GLU A 174 -4.93 -21.08 -2.44
C GLU A 174 -5.21 -21.17 -3.95
N GLU A 175 -6.26 -20.52 -4.44
CA GLU A 175 -6.63 -20.50 -5.87
C GLU A 175 -5.68 -19.67 -6.74
N VAL A 176 -4.89 -18.79 -6.12
CA VAL A 176 -3.95 -17.88 -6.81
C VAL A 176 -2.51 -18.18 -6.45
N TYR A 177 -2.29 -18.95 -5.38
CA TYR A 177 -0.98 -19.37 -4.91
C TYR A 177 -0.69 -20.80 -5.30
N ASP A 178 0.35 -21.00 -6.10
CA ASP A 178 0.87 -22.31 -6.42
C ASP A 178 1.87 -22.76 -5.35
N ALA A 179 1.42 -23.65 -4.48
CA ALA A 179 2.24 -24.18 -3.39
C ALA A 179 3.35 -25.13 -3.87
N GLU A 180 3.23 -25.72 -5.07
CA GLU A 180 4.22 -26.64 -5.60
C GLU A 180 5.43 -25.89 -6.17
N THR A 181 5.18 -24.79 -6.84
CA THR A 181 6.24 -23.92 -7.39
C THR A 181 6.64 -22.81 -6.44
N ASP A 182 5.94 -22.71 -5.29
CA ASP A 182 6.16 -21.66 -4.30
C ASP A 182 6.05 -20.26 -4.92
N SER A 183 5.11 -20.10 -5.84
CA SER A 183 4.96 -18.94 -6.70
C SER A 183 3.56 -18.33 -6.68
N LEU A 184 3.51 -17.01 -6.57
CA LEU A 184 2.35 -16.22 -6.93
C LEU A 184 2.36 -16.03 -8.46
N LEU A 185 1.35 -16.54 -9.15
CA LEU A 185 1.15 -16.24 -10.57
C LEU A 185 0.61 -14.82 -10.69
N ILE A 186 1.52 -13.88 -10.73
CA ILE A 186 1.18 -12.47 -10.97
C ILE A 186 1.48 -12.16 -12.42
N TYR A 187 0.45 -11.82 -13.16
CA TYR A 187 0.61 -11.36 -14.54
C TYR A 187 1.02 -9.88 -14.51
N SER A 188 2.17 -9.57 -15.09
CA SER A 188 2.53 -8.21 -15.40
C SER A 188 1.57 -7.66 -16.45
N LEU A 189 1.08 -6.45 -16.25
CA LEU A 189 0.28 -5.74 -17.26
C LEU A 189 1.07 -5.41 -18.54
N ASP A 190 2.36 -5.64 -18.55
CA ASP A 190 3.26 -5.46 -19.70
C ASP A 190 3.34 -6.71 -20.60
N GLY A 191 2.54 -7.73 -20.34
CA GLY A 191 2.56 -8.99 -21.11
C GLY A 191 3.72 -9.93 -20.76
N ASP A 192 4.67 -9.51 -19.96
CA ASP A 192 5.67 -10.38 -19.37
C ASP A 192 5.01 -11.09 -18.19
N GLY A 193 4.70 -12.37 -18.35
CA GLY A 193 4.25 -13.20 -17.24
C GLY A 193 5.29 -13.15 -16.12
N TYR A 194 4.98 -12.46 -15.05
CA TYR A 194 5.85 -12.40 -13.89
C TYR A 194 5.48 -13.54 -12.96
N GLN A 195 6.33 -14.51 -12.88
CA GLN A 195 6.48 -15.24 -11.64
C GLN A 195 7.13 -14.28 -10.63
N ALA A 196 6.34 -13.58 -9.89
CA ALA A 196 6.80 -12.85 -8.71
C ALA A 196 6.86 -13.81 -7.51
N ALA A 197 7.11 -15.03 -7.77
CA ALA A 197 7.48 -15.96 -6.75
C ALA A 197 8.89 -15.66 -6.37
N THR A 198 9.01 -14.96 -5.37
CA THR A 198 10.26 -14.96 -4.68
C THR A 198 10.05 -15.62 -3.35
N ARG A 199 11.11 -16.23 -2.87
CA ARG A 199 11.23 -16.67 -1.48
C ARG A 199 10.72 -15.62 -0.47
N TRP A 200 10.52 -14.38 -0.91
CA TRP A 200 9.99 -13.34 -0.08
C TRP A 200 8.47 -13.44 0.07
N ASP A 201 7.75 -13.72 -1.01
CA ASP A 201 6.32 -14.01 -0.94
C ASP A 201 6.10 -15.32 -0.19
N THR A 202 7.01 -16.29 -0.29
CA THR A 202 7.00 -17.52 0.50
C THR A 202 7.46 -17.34 1.94
N SER A 203 8.47 -16.54 2.22
CA SER A 203 8.77 -16.19 3.62
C SER A 203 7.63 -15.40 4.25
N VAL A 204 6.85 -14.71 3.44
CA VAL A 204 5.62 -14.05 3.81
C VAL A 204 4.46 -15.05 3.87
N THR A 205 4.39 -16.06 3.02
CA THR A 205 3.41 -17.13 3.13
C THR A 205 3.78 -18.15 4.21
N ALA A 206 5.01 -18.59 4.31
CA ALA A 206 5.41 -19.58 5.31
C ALA A 206 5.58 -19.02 6.73
N SER A 207 6.07 -17.79 6.88
CA SER A 207 6.18 -17.12 8.18
C SER A 207 5.35 -15.85 8.30
N GLY A 208 4.96 -15.23 7.23
CA GLY A 208 4.29 -13.95 7.19
C GLY A 208 2.80 -14.03 6.93
N SER A 209 2.27 -15.10 6.30
CA SER A 209 0.82 -15.33 6.25
C SER A 209 0.27 -15.71 7.62
N THR A 210 1.10 -16.31 8.47
CA THR A 210 0.75 -16.63 9.86
C THR A 210 1.21 -15.54 10.84
N LYS A 211 2.14 -14.66 10.45
CA LYS A 211 2.59 -13.59 11.32
C LYS A 211 1.52 -12.52 11.43
N VAL A 212 0.90 -12.47 12.60
CA VAL A 212 -0.04 -11.40 12.94
C VAL A 212 0.70 -10.10 13.23
N SER A 213 0.19 -9.01 12.71
CA SER A 213 0.78 -7.68 12.83
C SER A 213 -0.28 -6.61 12.61
N GLN A 214 -0.07 -5.44 13.16
CA GLN A 214 -0.80 -4.25 12.71
C GLN A 214 -0.45 -3.99 11.24
N ARG A 215 -1.43 -3.58 10.43
CA ARG A 215 -1.26 -3.44 8.97
C ARG A 215 -1.72 -2.07 8.50
N THR A 216 -1.05 -1.60 7.45
CA THR A 216 -1.49 -0.47 6.63
C THR A 216 -1.62 -0.94 5.20
N CYS A 217 -2.74 -0.64 4.55
CA CYS A 217 -3.01 -1.06 3.19
C CYS A 217 -3.55 0.10 2.36
N LEU A 218 -3.27 0.03 1.08
CA LEU A 218 -3.77 0.95 0.06
C LEU A 218 -4.44 0.13 -1.02
N GLY A 219 -5.66 0.49 -1.42
CA GLY A 219 -6.39 -0.25 -2.44
C GLY A 219 -7.26 0.63 -3.30
N HIS A 220 -7.69 0.10 -4.43
CA HIS A 220 -8.54 0.74 -5.41
C HIS A 220 -9.61 -0.23 -5.93
N LYS A 221 -10.81 0.29 -6.10
CA LYS A 221 -11.90 -0.39 -6.77
C LYS A 221 -12.13 0.25 -8.13
N SER A 222 -11.92 -0.51 -9.20
CA SER A 222 -12.12 -0.06 -10.59
C SER A 222 -13.55 0.44 -10.80
N GLY A 223 -13.69 1.50 -11.58
CA GLY A 223 -14.97 2.12 -11.86
C GLY A 223 -15.58 2.96 -10.74
N SER A 224 -15.07 2.88 -9.51
CA SER A 224 -15.53 3.72 -8.40
C SER A 224 -14.73 5.03 -8.24
N ASN A 225 -13.56 5.10 -8.87
CA ASN A 225 -12.57 6.20 -8.71
C ASN A 225 -12.14 6.43 -7.25
N GLY A 226 -12.50 5.52 -6.33
CA GLY A 226 -12.20 5.62 -4.92
C GLY A 226 -10.92 4.86 -4.57
N ILE A 227 -10.11 5.45 -3.70
CA ILE A 227 -8.94 4.80 -3.13
C ILE A 227 -9.19 4.58 -1.64
N TYR A 228 -8.93 3.38 -1.18
CA TYR A 228 -9.10 2.94 0.20
C TYR A 228 -7.76 3.00 0.92
N MET A 229 -7.67 3.84 1.93
CA MET A 229 -6.57 3.91 2.87
C MET A 229 -7.00 3.19 4.14
N MET A 230 -6.44 2.03 4.44
CA MET A 230 -6.84 1.18 5.55
C MET A 230 -5.68 0.99 6.53
N VAL A 231 -5.99 1.08 7.81
CA VAL A 231 -5.08 0.66 8.88
C VAL A 231 -5.81 -0.22 9.88
N CYS A 232 -5.13 -1.25 10.38
CA CYS A 232 -5.60 -2.12 11.44
C CYS A 232 -4.73 -1.92 12.68
N THR A 233 -5.34 -1.45 13.77
CA THR A 233 -4.62 -1.14 15.02
C THR A 233 -5.14 -1.91 16.23
N GLY A 234 -6.41 -2.32 16.21
CA GLY A 234 -7.07 -2.99 17.33
C GLY A 234 -6.70 -4.47 17.45
N ALA A 235 -6.51 -5.13 16.31
CA ALA A 235 -6.05 -6.52 16.26
C ALA A 235 -4.83 -6.63 15.35
N ALA A 236 -3.91 -7.51 15.69
CA ALA A 236 -2.90 -7.94 14.74
C ALA A 236 -3.55 -8.94 13.77
N ILE A 237 -3.38 -8.71 12.46
CA ILE A 237 -3.92 -9.55 11.40
C ILE A 237 -2.80 -10.10 10.52
N THR A 238 -3.06 -11.26 9.89
CA THR A 238 -2.14 -11.82 8.90
C THR A 238 -2.19 -11.01 7.59
N LEU A 239 -1.23 -11.19 6.70
CA LEU A 239 -1.32 -10.62 5.35
C LEU A 239 -2.51 -11.19 4.57
N ARG A 240 -2.81 -12.49 4.74
CA ARG A 240 -3.98 -13.12 4.11
C ARG A 240 -5.29 -12.49 4.61
N THR A 241 -5.41 -12.26 5.91
CA THR A 241 -6.58 -11.56 6.48
C THR A 241 -6.70 -10.13 5.94
N ALA A 242 -5.59 -9.41 5.83
CA ALA A 242 -5.56 -8.07 5.22
C ALA A 242 -5.98 -8.10 3.74
N ALA A 243 -5.50 -9.09 2.98
CA ALA A 243 -5.88 -9.26 1.58
C ALA A 243 -7.39 -9.54 1.42
N ARG A 244 -7.94 -10.46 2.21
CA ARG A 244 -9.38 -10.76 2.22
C ARG A 244 -10.23 -9.58 2.66
N LEU A 245 -9.72 -8.76 3.59
CA LEU A 245 -10.38 -7.51 3.97
C LEU A 245 -10.43 -6.53 2.78
N MET A 246 -9.31 -6.33 2.07
CA MET A 246 -9.28 -5.43 0.91
C MET A 246 -10.14 -5.96 -0.24
N GLU A 247 -10.16 -7.27 -0.48
CA GLU A 247 -11.09 -7.93 -1.41
C GLU A 247 -12.57 -7.71 -0.98
N CYS A 248 -12.87 -7.88 0.30
CA CYS A 248 -14.20 -7.63 0.87
C CYS A 248 -14.66 -6.17 0.72
N LEU A 249 -13.73 -5.22 0.77
CA LEU A 249 -14.00 -3.80 0.46
C LEU A 249 -14.27 -3.58 -1.04
N GLY A 250 -14.09 -4.60 -1.86
CA GLY A 250 -14.31 -4.60 -3.31
C GLY A 250 -13.12 -4.01 -4.08
N CYS A 251 -11.91 -4.03 -3.52
CA CYS A 251 -10.73 -3.61 -4.25
C CYS A 251 -10.39 -4.61 -5.36
N ASP A 252 -10.05 -4.08 -6.53
CA ASP A 252 -9.47 -4.86 -7.62
C ASP A 252 -7.94 -4.92 -7.51
N TYR A 253 -7.35 -3.89 -6.92
CA TYR A 253 -5.92 -3.80 -6.64
C TYR A 253 -5.68 -3.30 -5.23
N ALA A 254 -4.83 -3.98 -4.47
CA ALA A 254 -4.43 -3.53 -3.14
C ALA A 254 -3.01 -3.97 -2.79
N VAL A 255 -2.29 -3.11 -2.07
CA VAL A 255 -0.95 -3.37 -1.55
C VAL A 255 -0.92 -3.21 -0.03
N ASN A 256 -0.06 -4.00 0.63
CA ASN A 256 0.35 -3.75 2.00
C ASN A 256 1.49 -2.73 2.01
N LEU A 257 1.46 -1.84 2.97
CA LEU A 257 2.52 -0.89 3.28
C LEU A 257 3.27 -1.34 4.55
N ASP A 258 4.01 -0.44 5.21
CA ASP A 258 4.68 -0.80 6.45
C ASP A 258 3.66 -1.07 7.58
N GLY A 259 4.03 -1.94 8.48
CA GLY A 259 3.20 -2.42 9.58
C GLY A 259 3.77 -2.13 10.96
N ASN A 260 3.23 -2.82 11.96
CA ASN A 260 3.67 -2.75 13.37
C ASN A 260 3.71 -1.31 13.91
N GLY A 261 4.83 -0.90 14.47
CA GLY A 261 5.03 0.43 15.07
C GLY A 261 4.88 1.61 14.12
N SER A 262 4.93 1.38 12.79
CA SER A 262 4.76 2.41 11.78
C SER A 262 3.29 2.74 11.48
N VAL A 263 2.34 1.89 11.89
CA VAL A 263 0.92 2.01 11.55
C VAL A 263 0.32 3.28 12.13
N GLN A 264 -0.06 4.19 11.26
CA GLN A 264 -0.62 5.48 11.62
C GLN A 264 -1.68 5.92 10.60
N MET A 265 -2.73 6.60 11.10
CA MET A 265 -3.69 7.32 10.27
C MET A 265 -4.04 8.65 10.92
N ARG A 266 -4.10 9.69 10.11
CA ARG A 266 -4.54 11.03 10.49
C ARG A 266 -5.62 11.51 9.53
N ILE A 267 -6.65 12.13 10.07
CA ILE A 267 -7.79 12.65 9.31
C ILE A 267 -7.98 14.12 9.67
N LYS A 268 -8.21 14.95 8.68
CA LYS A 268 -8.59 16.35 8.84
C LYS A 268 -10.00 16.45 9.42
N ASN A 269 -10.27 17.46 10.22
CA ASN A 269 -11.60 17.73 10.75
C ASN A 269 -12.63 17.87 9.61
N GLY A 270 -13.84 17.37 9.81
CA GLY A 270 -14.93 17.38 8.81
C GLY A 270 -15.00 16.11 7.92
N TYR A 271 -14.04 15.18 8.03
CA TYR A 271 -13.99 13.95 7.22
C TYR A 271 -14.29 12.67 8.02
N GLY A 272 -15.15 12.80 9.03
CA GLY A 272 -15.63 11.68 9.85
C GLY A 272 -14.79 11.39 11.10
N ALA A 273 -13.65 12.04 11.24
CA ALA A 273 -12.80 12.05 12.42
C ALA A 273 -11.91 13.30 12.39
N SER A 274 -11.03 13.45 13.38
CA SER A 274 -10.08 14.57 13.45
C SER A 274 -8.76 14.14 14.10
N GLY A 275 -7.66 14.65 13.57
CA GLY A 275 -6.32 14.41 14.09
C GLY A 275 -5.86 12.95 13.95
N LYS A 276 -5.10 12.46 14.92
CA LYS A 276 -4.63 11.08 14.97
C LYS A 276 -5.79 10.17 15.36
N VAL A 277 -6.21 9.28 14.44
CA VAL A 277 -7.34 8.36 14.65
C VAL A 277 -6.90 6.94 15.04
N THR A 278 -5.59 6.67 15.03
CA THR A 278 -5.04 5.36 15.40
C THR A 278 -4.26 5.46 16.71
N SER A 279 -4.27 4.39 17.48
CA SER A 279 -3.56 4.28 18.76
C SER A 279 -2.07 3.92 18.61
N GLY A 280 -1.57 3.76 17.38
CA GLY A 280 -0.18 3.39 17.13
C GLY A 280 0.82 4.30 17.84
N VAL A 281 1.97 3.78 18.23
CA VAL A 281 2.99 4.41 19.08
C VAL A 281 3.60 5.69 18.47
N GLY A 282 3.24 6.03 17.23
CA GLY A 282 3.72 7.27 16.60
C GLY A 282 5.22 7.24 16.32
N ARG A 283 5.72 6.08 15.82
CA ARG A 283 7.08 5.97 15.32
C ARG A 283 7.28 6.98 14.19
N THR A 284 8.47 7.57 14.14
CA THR A 284 8.94 8.30 12.97
C THR A 284 9.11 7.35 11.78
N ILE A 285 8.89 7.85 10.58
CA ILE A 285 8.86 7.09 9.32
C ILE A 285 9.52 7.88 8.19
N PHE A 286 9.91 7.20 7.13
CA PHE A 286 10.45 7.84 5.92
C PHE A 286 9.40 8.07 4.83
N ALA A 287 8.30 7.34 4.86
CA ALA A 287 7.28 7.44 3.84
C ALA A 287 5.87 7.47 4.41
N GLY A 288 5.01 8.20 3.76
CA GLY A 288 3.58 8.27 3.98
C GLY A 288 2.81 8.31 2.66
N VAL A 289 1.49 8.26 2.76
CA VAL A 289 0.57 8.52 1.66
C VAL A 289 -0.45 9.53 2.14
N ALA A 290 -0.67 10.59 1.36
CA ALA A 290 -1.69 11.59 1.64
C ALA A 290 -2.81 11.55 0.61
N ALA A 291 -4.04 11.76 1.07
CA ALA A 291 -5.16 12.20 0.23
C ALA A 291 -5.33 13.70 0.39
N TYR A 292 -5.53 14.42 -0.71
CA TYR A 292 -5.64 15.88 -0.74
C TYR A 292 -6.73 16.35 -1.70
N LEU A 293 -7.23 17.57 -1.46
CA LEU A 293 -8.18 18.27 -2.34
C LEU A 293 -7.44 18.82 -3.56
N VAL A 294 -8.13 18.79 -4.71
CA VAL A 294 -7.65 19.36 -5.98
C VAL A 294 -8.42 20.63 -6.29
#